data_f63c679c1e41ad6becc053e71b3bfc39
#
_entry.id   f63c679c1e41ad6becc053e71b3bfc39
#
_cell.length_a   1.000
_cell.length_b   1.000
_cell.length_c   1.000
_cell.angle_alpha   90.00
_cell.angle_beta   90.00
_cell.angle_gamma   90.00
#
_symmetry.space_group_name_H-M   'P 1'
#
loop_
_entity.id
_entity.type
_entity.pdbx_description
1 polymer ?
#
loop_
_entity_poly.entity_id
_entity_poly.type
_entity_poly.pdbx_seq_one_letter_code
_entity_poly.pdbx_strand_id
1 'polypeptide(L)'
;MPMQGAQGRLRGSLNATPPTTPHSGLAGNQTGPWCLEVSIPDELFLSLGLVSLVENMLVVAAIAKNRNLHSPMYYFICCLAVSDLLVSVSNVLETAVMLLLEAGVLAAWAGVVQQLDNAIDVFICGSMVSSLCFLGAIAVDRYITIFYALRYHSIVTLPRARWAIATIWAASVVCSTLFIAYYDCTAVLLCLVSFFLALVVLMAVLYMHMLARACLHARSIARLHKRWRPVHQGLGLKGAATLSILLGSFFLCWGPFFLHLTLIVLCPQHPTCSCVFKNFKLFLTLIICNSIVDPLIYAFRSQELRKTLKEVLLCSW
;
A
#
# COMPACT_ATOMS: atom_id res chain seq x y z
N MET A 1 2.68 12.78 -13.15
CA MET A 1 4.09 12.54 -13.51
C MET A 1 4.44 11.10 -13.85
N PRO A 2 4.00 10.04 -13.18
CA PRO A 2 4.22 8.67 -13.66
C PRO A 2 3.44 8.33 -14.92
N MET A 3 2.22 8.84 -15.06
CA MET A 3 1.35 8.63 -16.23
C MET A 3 1.73 9.46 -17.46
N GLN A 4 2.38 10.62 -17.31
CA GLN A 4 2.94 11.37 -18.45
C GLN A 4 4.05 10.59 -19.20
N GLY A 5 4.75 9.67 -18.55
CA GLY A 5 5.68 8.74 -19.21
C GLY A 5 4.97 7.76 -20.14
N ALA A 6 3.76 7.31 -19.79
CA ALA A 6 2.90 6.47 -20.62
C ALA A 6 2.22 7.30 -21.72
N GLN A 7 1.73 8.50 -21.40
CA GLN A 7 1.17 9.46 -22.37
C GLN A 7 2.22 9.95 -23.38
N GLY A 8 3.48 10.15 -22.96
CA GLY A 8 4.60 10.47 -23.85
C GLY A 8 4.90 9.37 -24.84
N ARG A 9 4.76 8.10 -24.45
CA ARG A 9 4.90 6.94 -25.34
C ARG A 9 3.71 6.82 -26.33
N LEU A 10 2.48 7.04 -25.87
CA LEU A 10 1.28 7.04 -26.74
C LEU A 10 1.31 8.19 -27.76
N ARG A 11 1.74 9.40 -27.37
CA ARG A 11 1.92 10.52 -28.30
C ARG A 11 3.05 10.31 -29.31
N GLY A 12 4.15 9.65 -28.87
CA GLY A 12 5.26 9.25 -29.75
C GLY A 12 4.86 8.17 -30.77
N SER A 13 3.97 7.23 -30.39
CA SER A 13 3.49 6.16 -31.26
C SER A 13 2.50 6.64 -32.31
N LEU A 14 1.68 7.67 -32.02
CA LEU A 14 0.71 8.24 -32.96
C LEU A 14 1.33 9.20 -34.01
N ASN A 15 2.54 9.71 -33.78
CA ASN A 15 3.25 10.64 -34.65
C ASN A 15 4.47 10.03 -35.38
N ALA A 16 4.69 8.72 -35.29
CA ALA A 16 5.82 8.07 -35.95
C ALA A 16 5.52 7.84 -37.45
N THR A 17 5.94 8.76 -38.28
CA THR A 17 6.20 8.50 -39.71
C THR A 17 7.37 7.51 -39.84
N PRO A 18 7.34 6.57 -40.83
CA PRO A 18 8.39 5.55 -40.91
C PRO A 18 9.73 6.16 -41.32
N PRO A 19 10.84 5.77 -40.68
CA PRO A 19 12.16 6.28 -41.00
C PRO A 19 12.71 5.59 -42.26
N THR A 20 13.07 6.39 -43.24
CA THR A 20 13.89 5.99 -44.38
C THR A 20 15.37 5.98 -44.01
N THR A 21 16.00 4.81 -44.25
CA THR A 21 17.41 4.48 -44.52
C THR A 21 18.53 4.77 -43.51
N PRO A 22 19.58 3.91 -43.55
CA PRO A 22 20.59 3.83 -42.51
C PRO A 22 21.84 4.65 -42.85
N HIS A 23 22.33 5.41 -41.88
CA HIS A 23 23.73 5.85 -41.89
C HIS A 23 24.48 5.25 -40.68
N SER A 24 25.44 4.40 -41.00
CA SER A 24 26.51 3.93 -40.18
C SER A 24 27.34 5.09 -39.60
N GLY A 25 27.48 5.17 -38.31
CA GLY A 25 28.33 6.12 -37.62
C GLY A 25 28.62 5.66 -36.18
N LEU A 26 29.82 5.16 -36.01
CA LEU A 26 30.64 4.92 -34.81
C LEU A 26 29.90 4.94 -33.42
N ALA A 27 29.96 3.77 -32.82
CA ALA A 27 29.64 3.54 -31.41
C ALA A 27 30.57 4.35 -30.50
N GLY A 28 30.08 5.48 -30.02
CA GLY A 28 30.60 6.18 -28.84
C GLY A 28 30.18 5.42 -27.60
N ASN A 29 31.16 4.84 -26.90
CA ASN A 29 31.02 4.11 -25.65
C ASN A 29 30.63 5.09 -24.56
N GLN A 30 29.32 5.41 -24.42
CA GLN A 30 28.77 6.15 -23.29
C GLN A 30 28.53 5.16 -22.16
N THR A 31 29.55 5.00 -21.31
CA THR A 31 29.39 4.40 -19.98
C THR A 31 28.58 5.34 -19.11
N GLY A 32 27.27 5.40 -19.35
CA GLY A 32 26.33 5.98 -18.42
C GLY A 32 26.21 5.08 -17.16
N PRO A 33 25.84 5.63 -16.00
CA PRO A 33 25.70 4.82 -14.79
C PRO A 33 24.72 3.67 -15.07
N TRP A 34 25.12 2.44 -14.69
CA TRP A 34 24.34 1.22 -14.87
C TRP A 34 22.95 1.37 -14.23
N CYS A 35 21.94 1.55 -15.06
CA CYS A 35 20.56 1.60 -14.61
C CYS A 35 19.94 0.22 -14.78
N LEU A 36 19.68 -0.47 -13.68
CA LEU A 36 18.90 -1.69 -13.69
C LEU A 36 17.43 -1.32 -13.82
N GLU A 37 16.88 -1.43 -15.01
CA GLU A 37 15.45 -1.29 -15.26
C GLU A 37 14.80 -2.68 -15.11
N VAL A 38 13.93 -2.81 -14.09
CA VAL A 38 13.19 -4.04 -13.84
C VAL A 38 11.90 -3.98 -14.62
N SER A 39 11.81 -4.78 -15.69
CA SER A 39 10.57 -4.95 -16.45
C SER A 39 9.65 -5.92 -15.72
N ILE A 40 8.46 -5.46 -15.32
CA ILE A 40 7.43 -6.30 -14.73
C ILE A 40 6.37 -6.57 -15.80
N PRO A 41 6.13 -7.86 -16.16
CA PRO A 41 5.10 -8.24 -17.10
C PRO A 41 3.71 -7.80 -16.62
N ASP A 42 2.85 -7.37 -17.56
CA ASP A 42 1.49 -6.91 -17.23
C ASP A 42 0.63 -8.05 -16.68
N GLU A 43 0.87 -9.28 -17.12
CA GLU A 43 0.18 -10.48 -16.64
C GLU A 43 0.49 -10.74 -15.15
N LEU A 44 1.74 -10.53 -14.71
CA LEU A 44 2.11 -10.67 -13.31
C LEU A 44 1.44 -9.58 -12.47
N PHE A 45 1.49 -8.33 -12.93
CA PHE A 45 0.87 -7.21 -12.26
C PHE A 45 -0.65 -7.40 -12.11
N LEU A 46 -1.32 -7.84 -13.19
CA LEU A 46 -2.74 -8.14 -13.20
C LEU A 46 -3.08 -9.31 -12.27
N SER A 47 -2.29 -10.39 -12.28
CA SER A 47 -2.54 -11.56 -11.43
C SER A 47 -2.42 -11.21 -9.94
N LEU A 48 -1.42 -10.42 -9.54
CA LEU A 48 -1.29 -9.92 -8.18
C LEU A 48 -2.47 -9.03 -7.77
N GLY A 49 -2.93 -8.15 -8.66
CA GLY A 49 -4.11 -7.34 -8.43
C GLY A 49 -5.38 -8.17 -8.22
N LEU A 50 -5.57 -9.24 -8.99
CA LEU A 50 -6.72 -10.15 -8.84
C LEU A 50 -6.65 -10.95 -7.52
N VAL A 51 -5.47 -11.43 -7.14
CA VAL A 51 -5.27 -12.12 -5.86
C VAL A 51 -5.61 -11.18 -4.70
N SER A 52 -5.05 -9.96 -4.71
CA SER A 52 -5.35 -8.94 -3.69
C SER A 52 -6.85 -8.63 -3.62
N LEU A 53 -7.52 -8.53 -4.76
CA LEU A 53 -8.96 -8.28 -4.84
C LEU A 53 -9.76 -9.39 -4.15
N VAL A 54 -9.48 -10.65 -4.46
CA VAL A 54 -10.18 -11.79 -3.87
C VAL A 54 -9.95 -11.87 -2.36
N GLU A 55 -8.70 -11.74 -1.90
CA GLU A 55 -8.38 -11.83 -0.47
C GLU A 55 -9.04 -10.72 0.35
N ASN A 56 -9.00 -9.49 -0.12
CA ASN A 56 -9.63 -8.37 0.57
C ASN A 56 -11.16 -8.43 0.55
N MET A 57 -11.78 -8.92 -0.54
CA MET A 57 -13.22 -9.21 -0.56
C MET A 57 -13.62 -10.25 0.51
N LEU A 58 -12.81 -11.30 0.67
CA LEU A 58 -13.05 -12.31 1.70
C LEU A 58 -12.95 -11.73 3.12
N VAL A 59 -11.99 -10.82 3.36
CA VAL A 59 -11.87 -10.13 4.66
C VAL A 59 -13.10 -9.28 4.95
N VAL A 60 -13.53 -8.45 3.99
CA VAL A 60 -14.74 -7.63 4.13
C VAL A 60 -15.96 -8.50 4.40
N ALA A 61 -16.16 -9.57 3.62
CA ALA A 61 -17.28 -10.50 3.79
C ALA A 61 -17.26 -11.20 5.16
N ALA A 62 -16.08 -11.63 5.63
CA ALA A 62 -15.91 -12.27 6.93
C ALA A 62 -16.26 -11.32 8.09
N ILE A 63 -15.79 -10.07 8.03
CA ILE A 63 -16.08 -9.08 9.07
C ILE A 63 -17.57 -8.69 9.06
N ALA A 64 -18.17 -8.54 7.88
CA ALA A 64 -19.58 -8.23 7.75
C ALA A 64 -20.48 -9.36 8.30
N LYS A 65 -20.11 -10.63 8.06
CA LYS A 65 -20.88 -11.81 8.45
C LYS A 65 -20.83 -12.08 9.95
N ASN A 66 -19.68 -11.97 10.58
CA ASN A 66 -19.47 -12.40 11.97
C ASN A 66 -19.55 -11.21 12.95
N ARG A 67 -20.63 -11.15 13.74
CA ARG A 67 -20.85 -10.11 14.75
C ARG A 67 -19.76 -10.04 15.83
N ASN A 68 -19.03 -11.13 16.09
CA ASN A 68 -17.91 -11.14 17.03
C ASN A 68 -16.72 -10.30 16.53
N LEU A 69 -16.68 -10.03 15.22
CA LEU A 69 -15.68 -9.17 14.59
C LEU A 69 -16.13 -7.68 14.52
N HIS A 70 -17.19 -7.28 15.20
CA HIS A 70 -17.71 -5.91 15.22
C HIS A 70 -17.10 -5.09 16.38
N SER A 71 -15.78 -4.96 16.40
CA SER A 71 -15.06 -4.07 17.32
C SER A 71 -14.32 -2.97 16.54
N PRO A 72 -13.92 -1.87 17.21
CA PRO A 72 -13.21 -0.76 16.55
C PRO A 72 -12.04 -1.20 15.69
N MET A 73 -11.22 -2.11 16.18
CA MET A 73 -10.09 -2.67 15.44
C MET A 73 -10.49 -3.33 14.12
N TYR A 74 -11.52 -4.21 14.16
CA TYR A 74 -11.95 -4.89 12.94
C TYR A 74 -12.62 -3.95 11.94
N TYR A 75 -13.22 -2.85 12.39
CA TYR A 75 -13.68 -1.80 11.48
C TYR A 75 -12.53 -1.11 10.76
N PHE A 76 -11.40 -0.84 11.43
CA PHE A 76 -10.19 -0.33 10.77
C PHE A 76 -9.62 -1.34 9.76
N ILE A 77 -9.58 -2.63 10.11
CA ILE A 77 -9.15 -3.70 9.20
C ILE A 77 -10.10 -3.81 7.99
N CYS A 78 -11.41 -3.70 8.20
CA CYS A 78 -12.39 -3.69 7.13
C CYS A 78 -12.20 -2.51 6.18
N CYS A 79 -12.00 -1.30 6.71
CA CYS A 79 -11.75 -0.11 5.92
C CYS A 79 -10.40 -0.18 5.18
N LEU A 80 -9.37 -0.77 5.78
CA LEU A 80 -8.11 -1.05 5.09
C LEU A 80 -8.33 -2.01 3.92
N ALA A 81 -9.05 -3.12 4.14
CA ALA A 81 -9.38 -4.07 3.08
C ALA A 81 -10.20 -3.40 1.95
N VAL A 82 -11.11 -2.48 2.27
CA VAL A 82 -11.84 -1.69 1.25
C VAL A 82 -10.89 -0.76 0.48
N SER A 83 -9.93 -0.12 1.14
CA SER A 83 -8.90 0.69 0.46
C SER A 83 -8.06 -0.16 -0.49
N ASP A 84 -7.65 -1.34 -0.06
CA ASP A 84 -6.86 -2.27 -0.87
C ASP A 84 -7.66 -2.85 -2.05
N LEU A 85 -8.97 -3.06 -1.88
CA LEU A 85 -9.88 -3.37 -2.99
C LEU A 85 -9.92 -2.25 -4.02
N LEU A 86 -10.01 -0.99 -3.59
CA LEU A 86 -10.02 0.15 -4.50
C LEU A 86 -8.70 0.28 -5.27
N VAL A 87 -7.54 0.08 -4.64
CA VAL A 87 -6.24 0.01 -5.32
C VAL A 87 -6.25 -1.10 -6.36
N SER A 88 -6.67 -2.30 -5.97
CA SER A 88 -6.65 -3.47 -6.87
C SER A 88 -7.58 -3.29 -8.08
N VAL A 89 -8.80 -2.82 -7.86
CA VAL A 89 -9.77 -2.53 -8.94
C VAL A 89 -9.22 -1.45 -9.88
N SER A 90 -8.66 -0.37 -9.33
CA SER A 90 -8.10 0.72 -10.13
C SER A 90 -6.93 0.25 -10.99
N ASN A 91 -6.02 -0.56 -10.44
CA ASN A 91 -4.88 -1.12 -11.19
C ASN A 91 -5.33 -2.09 -12.30
N VAL A 92 -6.32 -2.95 -12.02
CA VAL A 92 -6.90 -3.85 -13.02
C VAL A 92 -7.56 -3.05 -14.14
N LEU A 93 -8.31 -2.00 -13.79
CA LEU A 93 -8.98 -1.14 -14.77
C LEU A 93 -7.97 -0.36 -15.62
N GLU A 94 -6.92 0.20 -15.02
CA GLU A 94 -5.83 0.88 -15.71
C GLU A 94 -5.16 -0.05 -16.71
N THR A 95 -4.79 -1.27 -16.28
CA THR A 95 -4.17 -2.27 -17.17
C THR A 95 -5.10 -2.64 -18.32
N ALA A 96 -6.39 -2.83 -18.04
CA ALA A 96 -7.39 -3.14 -19.09
C ALA A 96 -7.53 -2.00 -20.11
N VAL A 97 -7.58 -0.75 -19.65
CA VAL A 97 -7.64 0.44 -20.52
C VAL A 97 -6.40 0.52 -21.41
N MET A 98 -5.21 0.28 -20.85
CA MET A 98 -3.96 0.29 -21.62
C MET A 98 -3.93 -0.81 -22.69
N LEU A 99 -4.34 -2.04 -22.36
CA LEU A 99 -4.43 -3.14 -23.34
C LEU A 99 -5.42 -2.84 -24.46
N LEU A 100 -6.58 -2.22 -24.16
CA LEU A 100 -7.58 -1.83 -25.15
C LEU A 100 -7.09 -0.67 -26.04
N LEU A 101 -6.28 0.24 -25.52
CA LEU A 101 -5.61 1.28 -26.29
C LEU A 101 -4.57 0.70 -27.24
N GLU A 102 -3.74 -0.22 -26.77
CA GLU A 102 -2.73 -0.93 -27.60
C GLU A 102 -3.39 -1.75 -28.71
N ALA A 103 -4.54 -2.36 -28.42
CA ALA A 103 -5.35 -3.06 -29.42
C ALA A 103 -6.07 -2.12 -30.42
N GLY A 104 -5.96 -0.80 -30.23
CA GLY A 104 -6.60 0.20 -31.11
C GLY A 104 -8.12 0.36 -30.91
N VAL A 105 -8.73 -0.38 -30.01
CA VAL A 105 -10.20 -0.37 -29.77
C VAL A 105 -10.69 0.98 -29.28
N LEU A 106 -9.90 1.66 -28.44
CA LEU A 106 -10.25 2.93 -27.80
C LEU A 106 -9.66 4.17 -28.50
N ALA A 107 -9.00 4.01 -29.65
CA ALA A 107 -8.33 5.12 -30.35
C ALA A 107 -9.28 6.29 -30.71
N ALA A 108 -10.55 5.99 -31.02
CA ALA A 108 -11.56 7.01 -31.34
C ALA A 108 -12.09 7.77 -30.13
N TRP A 109 -11.82 7.32 -28.89
CA TRP A 109 -12.38 7.84 -27.64
C TRP A 109 -11.35 8.55 -26.76
N ALA A 110 -10.31 9.14 -27.37
CA ALA A 110 -9.17 9.73 -26.64
C ALA A 110 -9.57 10.69 -25.50
N GLY A 111 -10.62 11.51 -25.69
CA GLY A 111 -11.10 12.44 -24.65
C GLY A 111 -11.75 11.73 -23.46
N VAL A 112 -12.49 10.64 -23.69
CA VAL A 112 -13.12 9.85 -22.63
C VAL A 112 -12.06 9.06 -21.88
N VAL A 113 -11.08 8.50 -22.59
CA VAL A 113 -9.95 7.77 -22.00
C VAL A 113 -9.16 8.69 -21.08
N GLN A 114 -8.89 9.94 -21.48
CA GLN A 114 -8.18 10.92 -20.64
C GLN A 114 -8.94 11.22 -19.34
N GLN A 115 -10.26 11.36 -19.38
CA GLN A 115 -11.06 11.60 -18.18
C GLN A 115 -11.09 10.37 -17.27
N LEU A 116 -11.18 9.17 -17.87
CA LEU A 116 -11.14 7.91 -17.12
C LEU A 116 -9.78 7.71 -16.42
N ASP A 117 -8.70 8.01 -17.13
CA ASP A 117 -7.33 7.95 -16.62
C ASP A 117 -7.15 8.86 -15.39
N ASN A 118 -7.59 10.12 -15.50
CA ASN A 118 -7.55 11.05 -14.36
C ASN A 118 -8.40 10.57 -13.17
N ALA A 119 -9.55 9.95 -13.43
CA ALA A 119 -10.40 9.40 -12.38
C ALA A 119 -9.71 8.20 -11.69
N ILE A 120 -9.12 7.30 -12.46
CA ILE A 120 -8.34 6.15 -11.96
C ILE A 120 -7.19 6.65 -11.07
N ASP A 121 -6.47 7.68 -11.50
CA ASP A 121 -5.37 8.29 -10.73
C ASP A 121 -5.84 8.82 -9.37
N VAL A 122 -6.99 9.52 -9.33
CA VAL A 122 -7.59 10.00 -8.07
C VAL A 122 -7.93 8.82 -7.16
N PHE A 123 -8.50 7.74 -7.70
CA PHE A 123 -8.84 6.54 -6.92
C PHE A 123 -7.59 5.82 -6.40
N ILE A 124 -6.56 5.65 -7.23
CA ILE A 124 -5.29 5.04 -6.81
C ILE A 124 -4.65 5.87 -5.68
N CYS A 125 -4.48 7.17 -5.89
CA CYS A 125 -3.88 8.07 -4.91
C CYS A 125 -4.69 8.09 -3.60
N GLY A 126 -6.02 8.24 -3.68
CA GLY A 126 -6.90 8.26 -2.53
C GLY A 126 -6.90 6.96 -1.73
N SER A 127 -6.88 5.83 -2.44
CA SER A 127 -6.81 4.51 -1.82
C SER A 127 -5.46 4.28 -1.13
N MET A 128 -4.35 4.71 -1.75
CA MET A 128 -3.02 4.63 -1.14
C MET A 128 -2.94 5.47 0.14
N VAL A 129 -3.47 6.70 0.12
CA VAL A 129 -3.52 7.57 1.31
C VAL A 129 -4.37 6.94 2.41
N SER A 130 -5.55 6.42 2.08
CA SER A 130 -6.44 5.78 3.06
C SER A 130 -5.85 4.50 3.63
N SER A 131 -5.22 3.62 2.82
CA SER A 131 -4.55 2.42 3.31
C SER A 131 -3.45 2.75 4.33
N LEU A 132 -2.60 3.74 4.05
CA LEU A 132 -1.58 4.21 4.99
C LEU A 132 -2.17 4.74 6.29
N CYS A 133 -3.23 5.56 6.19
CA CYS A 133 -3.89 6.11 7.37
C CYS A 133 -4.56 5.01 8.21
N PHE A 134 -5.18 4.00 7.59
CA PHE A 134 -5.77 2.86 8.31
C PHE A 134 -4.71 1.96 8.93
N LEU A 135 -3.57 1.71 8.27
CA LEU A 135 -2.42 1.04 8.88
C LEU A 135 -1.93 1.80 10.11
N GLY A 136 -1.83 3.14 10.02
CA GLY A 136 -1.52 4.00 11.16
C GLY A 136 -2.54 3.89 12.29
N ALA A 137 -3.83 3.91 11.97
CA ALA A 137 -4.90 3.77 12.96
C ALA A 137 -4.86 2.39 13.67
N ILE A 138 -4.59 1.32 12.91
CA ILE A 138 -4.39 -0.03 13.47
C ILE A 138 -3.16 -0.07 14.39
N ALA A 139 -2.05 0.58 14.01
CA ALA A 139 -0.86 0.66 14.85
C ALA A 139 -1.13 1.40 16.16
N VAL A 140 -1.87 2.52 16.11
CA VAL A 140 -2.30 3.27 17.31
C VAL A 140 -3.23 2.42 18.19
N ASP A 141 -4.21 1.72 17.61
CA ASP A 141 -5.09 0.80 18.33
C ASP A 141 -4.28 -0.29 19.06
N ARG A 142 -3.31 -0.90 18.38
CA ARG A 142 -2.41 -1.88 18.98
C ARG A 142 -1.55 -1.29 20.09
N TYR A 143 -1.03 -0.09 19.89
CA TYR A 143 -0.27 0.62 20.91
C TYR A 143 -1.12 0.85 22.17
N ILE A 144 -2.35 1.35 22.02
CA ILE A 144 -3.26 1.55 23.16
C ILE A 144 -3.59 0.22 23.84
N THR A 145 -3.82 -0.84 23.10
CA THR A 145 -4.09 -2.18 23.64
C THR A 145 -2.94 -2.70 24.52
N ILE A 146 -1.68 -2.45 24.12
CA ILE A 146 -0.49 -2.93 24.84
C ILE A 146 -0.17 -2.07 26.05
N PHE A 147 -0.20 -0.74 25.90
CA PHE A 147 0.27 0.18 26.92
C PHE A 147 -0.81 0.63 27.90
N TYR A 148 -2.09 0.64 27.45
CA TYR A 148 -3.23 1.13 28.22
C TYR A 148 -4.35 0.09 28.32
N ALA A 149 -4.00 -1.19 28.45
CA ALA A 149 -4.94 -2.31 28.46
C ALA A 149 -6.16 -2.10 29.37
N LEU A 150 -5.95 -1.60 30.60
CA LEU A 150 -7.02 -1.34 31.57
C LEU A 150 -7.96 -0.18 31.18
N ARG A 151 -7.49 0.74 30.35
CA ARG A 151 -8.26 1.90 29.88
C ARG A 151 -8.68 1.79 28.43
N TYR A 152 -8.39 0.68 27.77
CA TYR A 152 -8.67 0.49 26.34
C TYR A 152 -10.11 0.84 25.97
N HIS A 153 -11.08 0.28 26.66
CA HIS A 153 -12.51 0.50 26.40
C HIS A 153 -12.98 1.93 26.64
N SER A 154 -12.27 2.72 27.44
CA SER A 154 -12.58 4.14 27.66
C SER A 154 -11.92 5.04 26.60
N ILE A 155 -10.80 4.63 26.01
CA ILE A 155 -10.06 5.38 25.00
C ILE A 155 -10.59 5.06 23.61
N VAL A 156 -10.67 3.77 23.25
CA VAL A 156 -11.10 3.30 21.93
C VAL A 156 -12.57 2.90 21.99
N THR A 157 -13.43 3.88 21.74
CA THR A 157 -14.89 3.69 21.70
C THR A 157 -15.39 3.61 20.26
N LEU A 158 -16.51 2.94 20.02
CA LEU A 158 -17.11 2.81 18.69
C LEU A 158 -17.43 4.16 18.03
N PRO A 159 -18.00 5.17 18.73
CA PRO A 159 -18.21 6.49 18.15
C PRO A 159 -16.89 7.16 17.70
N ARG A 160 -15.82 7.09 18.51
CA ARG A 160 -14.52 7.66 18.14
C ARG A 160 -13.90 6.96 16.93
N ALA A 161 -14.04 5.63 16.86
CA ALA A 161 -13.58 4.87 15.69
C ALA A 161 -14.34 5.29 14.42
N ARG A 162 -15.65 5.45 14.49
CA ARG A 162 -16.46 5.93 13.34
C ARG A 162 -16.04 7.33 12.88
N TRP A 163 -15.79 8.25 13.80
CA TRP A 163 -15.27 9.58 13.48
C TRP A 163 -13.89 9.52 12.84
N ALA A 164 -13.00 8.70 13.37
CA ALA A 164 -11.66 8.50 12.77
C ALA A 164 -11.77 7.94 11.34
N ILE A 165 -12.62 6.95 11.10
CA ILE A 165 -12.88 6.38 9.78
C ILE A 165 -13.41 7.45 8.81
N ALA A 166 -14.43 8.20 9.22
CA ALA A 166 -15.00 9.27 8.39
C ALA A 166 -13.96 10.34 8.04
N THR A 167 -13.13 10.73 9.02
CA THR A 167 -12.05 11.71 8.82
C THR A 167 -10.98 11.19 7.86
N ILE A 168 -10.57 9.93 7.98
CA ILE A 168 -9.58 9.31 7.10
C ILE A 168 -10.10 9.30 5.65
N TRP A 169 -11.34 8.85 5.42
CA TRP A 169 -11.92 8.83 4.08
C TRP A 169 -12.05 10.24 3.49
N ALA A 170 -12.58 11.20 4.26
CA ALA A 170 -12.70 12.58 3.80
C ALA A 170 -11.34 13.20 3.47
N ALA A 171 -10.34 13.03 4.36
CA ALA A 171 -8.99 13.51 4.13
C ALA A 171 -8.35 12.87 2.89
N SER A 172 -8.54 11.56 2.69
CA SER A 172 -7.99 10.85 1.52
C SER A 172 -8.56 11.37 0.21
N VAL A 173 -9.88 11.62 0.15
CA VAL A 173 -10.52 12.21 -1.04
C VAL A 173 -10.02 13.62 -1.31
N VAL A 174 -9.94 14.47 -0.27
CA VAL A 174 -9.45 15.85 -0.43
C VAL A 174 -7.98 15.85 -0.86
N CYS A 175 -7.12 15.06 -0.20
CA CYS A 175 -5.69 15.00 -0.53
C CYS A 175 -5.45 14.50 -1.96
N SER A 176 -6.14 13.44 -2.38
CA SER A 176 -5.99 12.89 -3.74
C SER A 176 -6.47 13.86 -4.82
N THR A 177 -7.61 14.51 -4.60
CA THR A 177 -8.15 15.50 -5.53
C THR A 177 -7.22 16.71 -5.66
N LEU A 178 -6.70 17.23 -4.53
CA LEU A 178 -5.75 18.34 -4.54
C LEU A 178 -4.42 17.94 -5.21
N PHE A 179 -3.95 16.72 -4.97
CA PHE A 179 -2.73 16.23 -5.59
C PHE A 179 -2.85 16.14 -7.11
N ILE A 180 -3.95 15.56 -7.62
CA ILE A 180 -4.16 15.45 -9.07
C ILE A 180 -4.45 16.81 -9.71
N ALA A 181 -5.20 17.70 -9.04
CA ALA A 181 -5.49 19.04 -9.56
C ALA A 181 -4.26 19.96 -9.60
N TYR A 182 -3.33 19.80 -8.68
CA TYR A 182 -2.17 20.69 -8.49
C TYR A 182 -0.83 19.95 -8.52
N TYR A 183 -0.73 18.87 -9.30
CA TYR A 183 0.48 18.03 -9.36
C TYR A 183 1.74 18.78 -9.79
N ASP A 184 1.61 19.88 -10.58
CA ASP A 184 2.73 20.72 -10.99
C ASP A 184 3.19 21.70 -9.88
N CYS A 185 2.43 21.83 -8.80
CA CYS A 185 2.75 22.72 -7.69
C CYS A 185 3.72 22.04 -6.71
N THR A 186 4.97 22.50 -6.69
CA THR A 186 6.00 21.97 -5.78
C THR A 186 5.58 22.00 -4.30
N ALA A 187 4.81 23.02 -3.88
CA ALA A 187 4.31 23.11 -2.52
C ALA A 187 3.36 21.97 -2.16
N VAL A 188 2.44 21.58 -3.06
CA VAL A 188 1.52 20.46 -2.86
C VAL A 188 2.28 19.15 -2.76
N LEU A 189 3.27 18.94 -3.64
CA LEU A 189 4.12 17.75 -3.62
C LEU A 189 4.94 17.68 -2.32
N LEU A 190 5.53 18.79 -1.87
CA LEU A 190 6.25 18.86 -0.59
C LEU A 190 5.34 18.58 0.61
N CYS A 191 4.12 19.11 0.64
CA CYS A 191 3.15 18.82 1.69
C CYS A 191 2.79 17.33 1.72
N LEU A 192 2.55 16.71 0.56
CA LEU A 192 2.25 15.29 0.46
C LEU A 192 3.41 14.42 0.96
N VAL A 193 4.63 14.68 0.47
CA VAL A 193 5.83 13.95 0.90
C VAL A 193 6.06 14.11 2.41
N SER A 194 5.91 15.34 2.94
CA SER A 194 6.08 15.61 4.37
C SER A 194 5.05 14.86 5.22
N PHE A 195 3.79 14.82 4.77
CA PHE A 195 2.73 14.05 5.42
C PHE A 195 3.05 12.56 5.45
N PHE A 196 3.47 11.98 4.32
CA PHE A 196 3.86 10.58 4.27
C PHE A 196 5.07 10.25 5.14
N LEU A 197 6.11 11.09 5.10
CA LEU A 197 7.28 10.92 5.97
C LEU A 197 6.90 10.98 7.45
N ALA A 198 6.01 11.90 7.84
CA ALA A 198 5.50 11.99 9.21
C ALA A 198 4.75 10.71 9.62
N LEU A 199 3.90 10.15 8.74
CA LEU A 199 3.23 8.88 9.00
C LEU A 199 4.21 7.71 9.14
N VAL A 200 5.20 7.64 8.26
CA VAL A 200 6.25 6.59 8.32
C VAL A 200 7.02 6.66 9.63
N VAL A 201 7.44 7.87 10.04
CA VAL A 201 8.14 8.08 11.31
C VAL A 201 7.25 7.70 12.49
N LEU A 202 5.97 8.12 12.48
CA LEU A 202 5.01 7.75 13.52
C LEU A 202 4.88 6.24 13.64
N MET A 203 4.69 5.54 12.51
CA MET A 203 4.58 4.09 12.46
C MET A 203 5.85 3.43 12.99
N ALA A 204 7.03 3.87 12.56
CA ALA A 204 8.30 3.36 13.04
C ALA A 204 8.44 3.50 14.56
N VAL A 205 8.14 4.69 15.11
CA VAL A 205 8.21 4.95 16.55
C VAL A 205 7.24 4.05 17.32
N LEU A 206 5.97 3.94 16.87
CA LEU A 206 4.97 3.10 17.53
C LEU A 206 5.40 1.62 17.54
N TYR A 207 5.81 1.10 16.39
CA TYR A 207 6.23 -0.30 16.27
C TYR A 207 7.52 -0.60 17.05
N MET A 208 8.51 0.29 17.03
CA MET A 208 9.74 0.13 17.82
C MET A 208 9.45 0.14 19.33
N HIS A 209 8.55 1.02 19.79
CA HIS A 209 8.10 1.03 21.18
C HIS A 209 7.39 -0.26 21.57
N MET A 210 6.46 -0.74 20.73
CA MET A 210 5.75 -2.01 20.96
C MET A 210 6.71 -3.20 20.99
N LEU A 211 7.67 -3.25 20.05
CA LEU A 211 8.68 -4.30 19.98
C LEU A 211 9.60 -4.28 21.20
N ALA A 212 10.08 -3.11 21.61
CA ALA A 212 10.90 -2.97 22.81
C ALA A 212 10.18 -3.50 24.06
N ARG A 213 8.90 -3.17 24.24
CA ARG A 213 8.07 -3.69 25.34
C ARG A 213 7.88 -5.20 25.24
N ALA A 214 7.58 -5.73 24.06
CA ALA A 214 7.44 -7.17 23.86
C ALA A 214 8.74 -7.92 24.21
N CYS A 215 9.91 -7.40 23.79
CA CYS A 215 11.21 -7.96 24.13
C CYS A 215 11.52 -7.89 25.63
N LEU A 216 11.23 -6.76 26.30
CA LEU A 216 11.40 -6.62 27.75
C LEU A 216 10.51 -7.60 28.51
N HIS A 217 9.25 -7.75 28.11
CA HIS A 217 8.34 -8.70 28.72
C HIS A 217 8.82 -10.14 28.53
N ALA A 218 9.24 -10.51 27.32
CA ALA A 218 9.79 -11.83 27.02
C ALA A 218 11.05 -12.12 27.87
N ARG A 219 11.96 -11.14 28.04
CA ARG A 219 13.15 -11.26 28.90
C ARG A 219 12.79 -11.41 30.39
N SER A 220 11.79 -10.69 30.89
CA SER A 220 11.31 -10.80 32.25
C SER A 220 10.73 -12.18 32.52
N ILE A 221 9.90 -12.72 31.62
CA ILE A 221 9.36 -14.08 31.73
C ILE A 221 10.49 -15.12 31.69
N ALA A 222 11.45 -14.98 30.79
CA ALA A 222 12.60 -15.89 30.69
C ALA A 222 13.44 -15.92 31.97
N ARG A 223 13.60 -14.77 32.66
CA ARG A 223 14.29 -14.68 33.96
C ARG A 223 13.50 -15.36 35.10
N LEU A 224 12.18 -15.22 35.13
CA LEU A 224 11.32 -15.90 36.13
C LEU A 224 11.30 -17.41 35.88
N HIS A 225 11.26 -17.87 34.61
CA HIS A 225 11.19 -19.29 34.27
C HIS A 225 12.50 -20.06 34.47
N LYS A 226 13.64 -19.40 34.59
CA LYS A 226 14.88 -20.08 35.01
C LYS A 226 14.74 -20.74 36.38
N ARG A 227 13.68 -20.42 37.14
CA ARG A 227 13.35 -20.94 38.47
C ARG A 227 12.18 -21.97 38.46
N TRP A 228 11.34 -22.02 37.43
CA TRP A 228 10.16 -22.92 37.33
C TRP A 228 9.92 -23.35 35.86
N ARG A 229 9.56 -24.62 35.64
CA ARG A 229 9.47 -25.35 34.36
C ARG A 229 8.82 -24.58 33.17
N PRO A 230 9.20 -24.91 31.91
CA PRO A 230 8.83 -24.12 30.71
C PRO A 230 7.45 -24.54 30.17
N VAL A 231 6.37 -23.85 30.50
CA VAL A 231 5.03 -24.14 29.91
C VAL A 231 4.49 -23.03 29.02
N HIS A 232 4.96 -21.77 29.06
CA HIS A 232 4.35 -20.68 28.29
C HIS A 232 5.32 -19.70 27.61
N GLN A 233 6.46 -20.16 27.10
CA GLN A 233 7.38 -19.28 26.30
C GLN A 233 6.79 -18.83 24.94
N GLY A 234 5.68 -19.43 24.49
CA GLY A 234 5.15 -19.21 23.15
C GLY A 234 4.40 -17.90 22.90
N LEU A 235 3.73 -17.30 23.93
CA LEU A 235 2.84 -16.16 23.67
C LEU A 235 3.58 -14.82 23.50
N GLY A 236 4.61 -14.55 24.28
CA GLY A 236 5.39 -13.30 24.20
C GLY A 236 6.23 -13.20 22.93
N LEU A 237 6.88 -14.31 22.53
CA LEU A 237 7.65 -14.38 21.28
C LEU A 237 6.76 -14.28 20.03
N LYS A 238 5.60 -14.92 20.05
CA LYS A 238 4.63 -14.84 18.90
C LYS A 238 4.13 -13.42 18.70
N GLY A 239 3.85 -12.67 19.77
CA GLY A 239 3.45 -11.27 19.68
C GLY A 239 4.54 -10.37 19.10
N ALA A 240 5.79 -10.52 19.58
CA ALA A 240 6.94 -9.77 19.07
C ALA A 240 7.24 -10.11 17.59
N ALA A 241 7.19 -11.38 17.22
CA ALA A 241 7.39 -11.82 15.85
C ALA A 241 6.34 -11.23 14.89
N THR A 242 5.07 -11.22 15.29
CA THR A 242 4.01 -10.62 14.46
C THR A 242 4.21 -9.13 14.25
N LEU A 243 4.59 -8.40 15.31
CA LEU A 243 4.90 -6.96 15.21
C LEU A 243 6.11 -6.71 14.30
N SER A 244 7.14 -7.55 14.37
CA SER A 244 8.31 -7.46 13.50
C SER A 244 7.97 -7.74 12.04
N ILE A 245 7.06 -8.69 11.76
CA ILE A 245 6.59 -9.00 10.41
C ILE A 245 5.80 -7.81 9.86
N LEU A 246 4.85 -7.26 10.63
CA LEU A 246 4.06 -6.08 10.22
C LEU A 246 4.96 -4.88 9.90
N LEU A 247 5.92 -4.58 10.76
CA LEU A 247 6.88 -3.51 10.55
C LEU A 247 7.75 -3.78 9.31
N GLY A 248 8.27 -5.01 9.20
CA GLY A 248 9.13 -5.42 8.10
C GLY A 248 8.41 -5.36 6.75
N SER A 249 7.17 -5.88 6.66
CA SER A 249 6.37 -5.83 5.43
C SER A 249 6.06 -4.39 5.03
N PHE A 250 5.66 -3.54 6.00
CA PHE A 250 5.42 -2.13 5.75
C PHE A 250 6.64 -1.43 5.14
N PHE A 251 7.81 -1.52 5.79
CA PHE A 251 9.01 -0.86 5.28
C PHE A 251 9.51 -1.45 3.95
N LEU A 252 9.39 -2.76 3.76
CA LEU A 252 9.81 -3.42 2.53
C LEU A 252 8.93 -3.01 1.34
N CYS A 253 7.63 -2.93 1.55
CA CYS A 253 6.67 -2.65 0.48
C CYS A 253 6.51 -1.15 0.22
N TRP A 254 6.49 -0.31 1.25
CA TRP A 254 6.27 1.12 1.11
C TRP A 254 7.55 1.96 1.05
N GLY A 255 8.65 1.49 1.64
CA GLY A 255 9.93 2.21 1.68
C GLY A 255 10.44 2.63 0.31
N PRO A 256 10.49 1.75 -0.70
CA PRO A 256 10.94 2.09 -2.05
C PRO A 256 10.09 3.15 -2.74
N PHE A 257 8.76 3.13 -2.51
CA PHE A 257 7.85 4.14 -3.03
C PHE A 257 8.07 5.52 -2.39
N PHE A 258 8.28 5.58 -1.08
CA PHE A 258 8.61 6.84 -0.40
C PHE A 258 9.97 7.39 -0.82
N LEU A 259 10.96 6.51 -1.03
CA LEU A 259 12.23 6.90 -1.59
C LEU A 259 12.06 7.51 -2.98
N HIS A 260 11.24 6.88 -3.83
CA HIS A 260 10.92 7.40 -5.16
C HIS A 260 10.29 8.80 -5.10
N LEU A 261 9.26 9.00 -4.26
CA LEU A 261 8.63 10.32 -4.07
C LEU A 261 9.62 11.37 -3.56
N THR A 262 10.48 10.99 -2.62
CA THR A 262 11.51 11.89 -2.07
C THR A 262 12.51 12.30 -3.14
N LEU A 263 12.94 11.37 -4.00
CA LEU A 263 13.87 11.65 -5.09
C LEU A 263 13.26 12.53 -6.19
N ILE A 264 11.95 12.40 -6.46
CA ILE A 264 11.24 13.33 -7.38
C ILE A 264 11.38 14.77 -6.89
N VAL A 265 11.31 15.00 -5.58
CA VAL A 265 11.42 16.35 -4.99
C VAL A 265 12.87 16.83 -4.96
N LEU A 266 13.81 15.98 -4.54
CA LEU A 266 15.18 16.38 -4.26
C LEU A 266 16.07 16.44 -5.50
N CYS A 267 15.84 15.57 -6.49
CA CYS A 267 16.74 15.47 -7.65
C CYS A 267 16.01 15.17 -8.98
N PRO A 268 15.06 16.01 -9.41
CA PRO A 268 14.19 15.71 -10.55
C PRO A 268 14.93 15.55 -11.89
N GLN A 269 16.10 16.19 -12.05
CA GLN A 269 16.85 16.23 -13.30
C GLN A 269 18.17 15.44 -13.27
N HIS A 270 18.52 14.82 -12.15
CA HIS A 270 19.79 14.10 -12.05
C HIS A 270 19.71 12.72 -12.71
N PRO A 271 20.69 12.31 -13.56
CA PRO A 271 20.63 11.07 -14.33
C PRO A 271 20.52 9.81 -13.46
N THR A 272 21.14 9.81 -12.28
CA THR A 272 21.05 8.68 -11.32
C THR A 272 19.61 8.55 -10.76
N CYS A 273 18.92 9.65 -10.50
CA CYS A 273 17.53 9.66 -10.02
C CYS A 273 16.56 9.24 -11.13
N SER A 274 16.86 9.58 -12.40
CA SER A 274 16.10 9.11 -13.56
C SER A 274 15.99 7.59 -13.63
N CYS A 275 17.02 6.86 -13.18
CA CYS A 275 16.99 5.40 -13.11
C CYS A 275 15.92 4.89 -12.12
N VAL A 276 15.78 5.53 -10.96
CA VAL A 276 14.75 5.18 -9.97
C VAL A 276 13.35 5.45 -10.54
N PHE A 277 13.19 6.55 -11.31
CA PHE A 277 11.90 6.91 -11.91
C PHE A 277 11.42 5.89 -12.95
N LYS A 278 12.31 5.22 -13.66
CA LYS A 278 11.96 4.16 -14.62
C LYS A 278 11.36 2.92 -13.95
N ASN A 279 11.68 2.69 -12.67
CA ASN A 279 11.22 1.53 -11.91
C ASN A 279 9.89 1.77 -11.16
N PHE A 280 9.08 2.74 -11.55
CA PHE A 280 7.81 3.07 -10.88
C PHE A 280 6.86 1.88 -10.79
N LYS A 281 6.73 1.07 -11.83
CA LYS A 281 5.90 -0.13 -11.86
C LYS A 281 6.32 -1.18 -10.82
N LEU A 282 7.64 -1.29 -10.55
CA LEU A 282 8.14 -2.12 -9.46
C LEU A 282 7.63 -1.64 -8.10
N PHE A 283 7.63 -0.33 -7.85
CA PHE A 283 7.16 0.22 -6.58
C PHE A 283 5.66 0.04 -6.38
N LEU A 284 4.85 0.20 -7.43
CA LEU A 284 3.43 -0.13 -7.40
C LEU A 284 3.20 -1.61 -7.11
N THR A 285 3.99 -2.50 -7.74
CA THR A 285 3.91 -3.95 -7.48
C THR A 285 4.17 -4.26 -6.01
N LEU A 286 5.17 -3.62 -5.39
CA LEU A 286 5.44 -3.80 -3.96
C LEU A 286 4.27 -3.35 -3.08
N ILE A 287 3.58 -2.26 -3.44
CA ILE A 287 2.38 -1.79 -2.73
C ILE A 287 1.25 -2.81 -2.85
N ILE A 288 1.03 -3.38 -4.03
CA ILE A 288 0.04 -4.46 -4.22
C ILE A 288 0.41 -5.69 -3.38
N CYS A 289 1.70 -6.04 -3.31
CA CYS A 289 2.16 -7.11 -2.42
C CYS A 289 1.83 -6.83 -0.94
N ASN A 290 1.90 -5.56 -0.48
CA ASN A 290 1.45 -5.21 0.86
C ASN A 290 -0.03 -5.53 1.05
N SER A 291 -0.88 -5.15 0.10
CA SER A 291 -2.33 -5.43 0.14
C SER A 291 -2.67 -6.93 0.13
N ILE A 292 -1.78 -7.80 -0.37
CA ILE A 292 -1.89 -9.26 -0.26
C ILE A 292 -1.43 -9.75 1.12
N VAL A 293 -0.34 -9.18 1.63
CA VAL A 293 0.27 -9.62 2.90
C VAL A 293 -0.60 -9.22 4.10
N ASP A 294 -1.26 -8.08 4.07
CA ASP A 294 -2.07 -7.56 5.17
C ASP A 294 -3.20 -8.51 5.61
N PRO A 295 -4.07 -9.04 4.73
CA PRO A 295 -5.08 -10.06 5.09
C PRO A 295 -4.48 -11.30 5.73
N LEU A 296 -3.34 -11.77 5.21
CA LEU A 296 -2.66 -12.95 5.74
C LEU A 296 -2.18 -12.69 7.18
N ILE A 297 -1.56 -11.54 7.45
CA ILE A 297 -1.10 -11.20 8.80
C ILE A 297 -2.27 -11.13 9.78
N TYR A 298 -3.39 -10.50 9.41
CA TYR A 298 -4.57 -10.41 10.27
C TYR A 298 -5.22 -11.77 10.50
N ALA A 299 -5.30 -12.63 9.49
CA ALA A 299 -5.81 -13.98 9.62
C ALA A 299 -4.92 -14.85 10.52
N PHE A 300 -3.58 -14.72 10.41
CA PHE A 300 -2.66 -15.42 11.32
C PHE A 300 -2.79 -14.97 12.77
N ARG A 301 -3.07 -13.71 13.00
CA ARG A 301 -3.17 -13.13 14.33
C ARG A 301 -4.51 -13.39 15.01
N SER A 302 -5.61 -13.34 14.28
CA SER A 302 -6.97 -13.50 14.80
C SER A 302 -7.51 -14.90 14.49
N GLN A 303 -7.68 -15.71 15.53
CA GLN A 303 -8.29 -17.03 15.39
C GLN A 303 -9.74 -16.94 14.90
N GLU A 304 -10.50 -15.95 15.40
CA GLU A 304 -11.88 -15.68 14.99
C GLU A 304 -11.95 -15.31 13.51
N LEU A 305 -11.12 -14.36 13.06
CA LEU A 305 -11.09 -13.98 11.65
C LEU A 305 -10.72 -15.17 10.76
N ARG A 306 -9.69 -15.93 11.14
CA ARG A 306 -9.28 -17.13 10.40
C ARG A 306 -10.37 -18.20 10.31
N LYS A 307 -11.12 -18.41 11.42
CA LYS A 307 -12.24 -19.34 11.44
C LYS A 307 -13.35 -18.88 10.49
N THR A 308 -13.74 -17.62 10.59
CA THR A 308 -14.78 -17.02 9.73
C THR A 308 -14.36 -17.00 8.26
N LEU A 309 -13.09 -16.70 7.94
CA LEU A 309 -12.58 -16.80 6.56
C LEU A 309 -12.71 -18.21 5.99
N LYS A 310 -12.41 -19.25 6.79
CA LYS A 310 -12.60 -20.65 6.38
C LYS A 310 -14.08 -20.96 6.15
N GLU A 311 -14.97 -20.49 7.01
CA GLU A 311 -16.42 -20.66 6.86
C GLU A 311 -16.95 -19.97 5.61
N VAL A 312 -16.45 -18.79 5.29
CA VAL A 312 -16.81 -18.06 4.05
C VAL A 312 -16.30 -18.77 2.81
N LEU A 313 -15.03 -19.25 2.82
CA LEU A 313 -14.41 -19.98 1.71
C LEU A 313 -15.10 -21.32 1.42
N LEU A 314 -15.50 -22.04 2.48
CA LEU A 314 -16.14 -23.35 2.35
C LEU A 314 -17.65 -23.25 2.10
N CYS A 315 -18.21 -22.02 1.95
CA CYS A 315 -19.65 -21.77 1.82
C CYS A 315 -20.47 -22.50 2.89
N SER A 316 -19.89 -22.79 4.06
CA SER A 316 -20.62 -23.39 5.17
C SER A 316 -21.40 -22.29 5.88
N TRP A 317 -22.68 -22.24 5.55
CA TRP A 317 -23.65 -21.26 6.03
C TRP A 317 -24.28 -21.69 7.36
#